data_526362523cdef2fc26a28639ade0b241
#
_entry.id   526362523cdef2fc26a28639ade0b241
#
_cell.length_a   1.000
_cell.length_b   1.000
_cell.length_c   1.000
_cell.angle_alpha   90.00
_cell.angle_beta   90.00
_cell.angle_gamma   90.00
#
_symmetry.space_group_name_H-M   'P 1'
#
loop_
_entity.id
_entity.type
_entity.pdbx_description
1 polymer ?
#
loop_
_entity_poly.entity_id
_entity_poly.type
_entity_poly.pdbx_seq_one_letter_code
_entity_poly.pdbx_strand_id
1 'polypeptide(L)'
;MSLHRRRFLGLSAGGAAAAALASLPRQAAAGPLSHLGLDAAHLGVRAGSPDDQSQALQAAIDRAAGARVPLMLAPGIYRAAGLRLPPGAQLVGVRGATRLVLARATSLLVAAHAEHVTLEGLTLDGARLALSEGRALVRLSETRGMRISDCALVDSGGHGILLEGAQGEVAASSITDTAGAAIFSRDAQGLRIAGNSIRGAGNNGILVWRSETGDDGTLVLDNRIEDIAARAGGSGQNGNAINVFRAGNVSVRGNRIKGAAFSGVRGNAASNLQIAGNTCTGLGEVALYAEFGFEGAVIASNIVDGAALGVVVTNFNEGGRLAVVQGNLIRNLVPARAVGADPNDAAGIGIGVEADTAVTGNVVETAPNAGILLGWGRHQRDVSATGNVVRDCGIGIAVSVAAGAGPALIADNLISGARRGAILGMDRHAALTGDLAAADATRFAHLSITGNRVR
;
A
#
# COMPACT_ATOMS: atom_id res chain seq x y z
N MET A 1 -45.38 13.98 -16.49
CA MET A 1 -44.78 15.07 -17.27
C MET A 1 -43.55 14.55 -17.97
N SER A 2 -43.63 14.48 -19.31
CA SER A 2 -42.66 13.89 -20.24
C SER A 2 -41.62 14.95 -20.63
N LEU A 3 -40.35 14.60 -20.70
CA LEU A 3 -39.31 15.44 -21.30
C LEU A 3 -38.44 14.67 -22.29
N HIS A 4 -38.52 15.14 -23.46
CA HIS A 4 -38.06 14.80 -24.78
C HIS A 4 -36.62 14.35 -24.96
N ARG A 5 -36.53 13.24 -25.73
CA ARG A 5 -35.33 12.85 -26.52
C ARG A 5 -35.14 13.84 -27.67
N ARG A 6 -33.95 14.35 -27.90
CA ARG A 6 -33.52 14.97 -29.15
C ARG A 6 -32.66 14.00 -29.98
N ARG A 7 -33.25 13.61 -31.14
CA ARG A 7 -32.54 12.93 -32.23
C ARG A 7 -31.69 13.95 -33.00
N PHE A 8 -30.49 13.55 -33.38
CA PHE A 8 -29.76 14.22 -34.47
C PHE A 8 -29.78 13.34 -35.71
N LEU A 9 -30.26 13.90 -36.79
CA LEU A 9 -30.43 13.32 -38.11
C LEU A 9 -29.10 13.37 -38.87
N GLY A 10 -28.84 12.30 -39.64
CA GLY A 10 -27.74 12.24 -40.57
C GLY A 10 -28.06 12.99 -41.88
N LEU A 11 -26.98 13.41 -42.55
CA LEU A 11 -26.99 13.79 -43.97
C LEU A 11 -25.97 12.95 -44.70
N SER A 12 -26.46 12.16 -45.63
CA SER A 12 -25.67 11.46 -46.66
C SER A 12 -25.47 12.38 -47.84
N ALA A 13 -24.25 12.47 -48.34
CA ALA A 13 -24.00 12.91 -49.73
C ALA A 13 -22.87 12.06 -50.30
N GLY A 14 -23.18 11.37 -51.38
CA GLY A 14 -22.25 10.55 -52.14
C GLY A 14 -21.48 11.37 -53.14
N GLY A 15 -20.39 10.82 -53.65
CA GLY A 15 -19.73 11.33 -54.83
C GLY A 15 -18.26 10.92 -55.03
N ALA A 16 -18.06 10.09 -56.04
CA ALA A 16 -16.85 9.99 -56.88
C ALA A 16 -15.62 9.28 -56.34
N ALA A 17 -15.39 8.08 -56.86
CA ALA A 17 -14.13 7.37 -56.88
C ALA A 17 -13.10 8.08 -57.77
N ALA A 18 -11.95 8.41 -57.18
CA ALA A 18 -10.72 8.69 -57.93
C ALA A 18 -9.63 7.74 -57.42
N ALA A 19 -9.18 6.84 -58.27
CA ALA A 19 -8.05 5.95 -58.01
C ALA A 19 -6.77 6.76 -57.87
N ALA A 20 -6.28 6.93 -56.65
CA ALA A 20 -4.92 7.42 -56.40
C ALA A 20 -4.03 6.22 -56.07
N LEU A 21 -3.04 5.95 -56.90
CA LEU A 21 -1.95 5.03 -56.65
C LEU A 21 -1.27 5.42 -55.33
N ALA A 22 -1.48 4.60 -54.30
CA ALA A 22 -0.84 4.75 -53.00
C ALA A 22 0.64 4.46 -53.15
N SER A 23 1.45 5.50 -53.14
CA SER A 23 2.87 5.40 -52.83
C SER A 23 2.97 4.93 -51.39
N LEU A 24 3.48 3.71 -51.18
CA LEU A 24 3.85 3.19 -49.84
C LEU A 24 4.74 4.23 -49.17
N PRO A 25 4.42 4.60 -47.90
CA PRO A 25 5.32 5.47 -47.17
C PRO A 25 6.65 4.72 -47.00
N ARG A 26 7.72 5.33 -47.58
CA ARG A 26 9.09 4.93 -47.25
C ARG A 26 9.15 4.87 -45.71
N GLN A 27 9.49 3.69 -45.19
CA GLN A 27 9.89 3.58 -43.77
C GLN A 27 10.95 4.66 -43.55
N ALA A 28 10.60 5.67 -42.77
CA ALA A 28 11.56 6.61 -42.27
C ALA A 28 12.57 5.77 -41.48
N ALA A 29 13.78 5.65 -41.99
CA ALA A 29 14.89 5.09 -41.23
C ALA A 29 14.95 5.93 -39.95
N ALA A 30 14.71 5.31 -38.82
CA ALA A 30 14.89 5.96 -37.52
C ALA A 30 16.30 6.51 -37.51
N GLY A 31 16.42 7.83 -37.51
CA GLY A 31 17.73 8.48 -37.39
C GLY A 31 18.41 8.00 -36.09
N PRO A 32 19.72 7.98 -36.05
CA PRO A 32 20.43 7.47 -34.89
C PRO A 32 19.99 8.23 -33.63
N LEU A 33 19.61 7.50 -32.59
CA LEU A 33 19.28 8.00 -31.22
C LEU A 33 20.47 8.72 -30.56
N SER A 34 21.57 8.89 -31.28
CA SER A 34 22.84 9.45 -30.85
C SER A 34 22.78 10.88 -30.26
N HIS A 35 21.66 11.59 -30.44
CA HIS A 35 21.47 12.91 -29.84
C HIS A 35 20.83 12.86 -28.44
N LEU A 36 20.34 11.70 -27.98
CA LEU A 36 19.67 11.54 -26.69
C LEU A 36 20.52 10.82 -25.65
N GLY A 37 21.62 10.18 -26.03
CA GLY A 37 22.48 9.41 -25.13
C GLY A 37 23.49 8.54 -25.88
N LEU A 38 24.28 7.74 -25.14
CA LEU A 38 25.19 6.76 -25.72
C LEU A 38 24.44 5.45 -25.99
N ASP A 39 24.51 4.95 -27.20
CA ASP A 39 23.99 3.63 -27.56
C ASP A 39 24.95 2.54 -27.03
N ALA A 40 24.44 1.63 -26.21
CA ALA A 40 25.19 0.53 -25.62
C ALA A 40 25.81 -0.40 -26.68
N ALA A 41 25.16 -0.56 -27.84
CA ALA A 41 25.67 -1.37 -28.96
C ALA A 41 26.99 -0.84 -29.46
N HIS A 42 27.19 0.47 -29.54
CA HIS A 42 28.45 1.09 -29.92
C HIS A 42 29.56 0.92 -28.88
N LEU A 43 29.21 0.48 -27.65
CA LEU A 43 30.14 0.23 -26.56
C LEU A 43 30.37 -1.27 -26.33
N GLY A 44 30.03 -2.11 -27.31
CA GLY A 44 30.28 -3.55 -27.30
C GLY A 44 29.24 -4.39 -26.57
N VAL A 45 28.13 -3.80 -26.15
CA VAL A 45 27.00 -4.52 -25.54
C VAL A 45 26.10 -5.08 -26.65
N ARG A 46 25.76 -6.37 -26.58
CA ARG A 46 25.01 -7.06 -27.65
C ARG A 46 23.64 -7.52 -27.15
N ALA A 47 22.59 -6.99 -27.74
CA ALA A 47 21.24 -7.48 -27.51
C ALA A 47 21.12 -8.94 -27.97
N GLY A 48 20.48 -9.79 -27.15
CA GLY A 48 20.24 -11.20 -27.48
C GLY A 48 21.44 -12.14 -27.28
N SER A 49 22.61 -11.66 -26.82
CA SER A 49 23.73 -12.55 -26.49
C SER A 49 23.36 -13.48 -25.32
N PRO A 50 23.66 -14.79 -25.42
CA PRO A 50 23.49 -15.72 -24.31
C PRO A 50 24.51 -15.52 -23.18
N ASP A 51 25.60 -14.80 -23.46
CA ASP A 51 26.72 -14.63 -22.53
C ASP A 51 26.41 -13.64 -21.42
N ASP A 52 27.10 -13.76 -20.28
CA ASP A 52 27.11 -12.75 -19.22
C ASP A 52 27.88 -11.51 -19.70
N GLN A 53 27.17 -10.42 -19.87
CA GLN A 53 27.69 -9.15 -20.36
C GLN A 53 27.98 -8.14 -19.26
N SER A 54 28.08 -8.58 -17.99
CA SER A 54 28.28 -7.68 -16.84
C SER A 54 29.45 -6.72 -17.05
N GLN A 55 30.58 -7.20 -17.59
CA GLN A 55 31.75 -6.37 -17.80
C GLN A 55 31.53 -5.32 -18.89
N ALA A 56 30.95 -5.69 -20.03
CA ALA A 56 30.67 -4.78 -21.12
C ALA A 56 29.60 -3.72 -20.71
N LEU A 57 28.54 -4.15 -20.04
CA LEU A 57 27.52 -3.26 -19.52
C LEU A 57 28.08 -2.30 -18.47
N GLN A 58 28.95 -2.79 -17.56
CA GLN A 58 29.56 -1.91 -16.55
C GLN A 58 30.44 -0.84 -17.22
N ALA A 59 31.27 -1.20 -18.18
CA ALA A 59 32.10 -0.25 -18.91
C ALA A 59 31.26 0.79 -19.67
N ALA A 60 30.12 0.37 -20.24
CA ALA A 60 29.18 1.26 -20.92
C ALA A 60 28.48 2.23 -19.92
N ILE A 61 28.08 1.73 -18.76
CA ILE A 61 27.48 2.53 -17.67
C ILE A 61 28.49 3.60 -17.20
N ASP A 62 29.71 3.18 -16.89
CA ASP A 62 30.74 4.09 -16.40
C ASP A 62 31.07 5.17 -17.43
N ARG A 63 31.15 4.82 -18.69
CA ARG A 63 31.39 5.77 -19.79
C ARG A 63 30.25 6.77 -19.96
N ALA A 64 29.00 6.30 -19.93
CA ALA A 64 27.84 7.15 -20.08
C ALA A 64 27.70 8.12 -18.90
N ALA A 65 27.87 7.63 -17.68
CA ALA A 65 27.85 8.45 -16.47
C ALA A 65 28.99 9.48 -16.46
N GLY A 66 30.21 9.10 -16.84
CA GLY A 66 31.33 10.01 -16.98
C GLY A 66 31.09 11.11 -18.03
N ALA A 67 30.38 10.79 -19.09
CA ALA A 67 29.93 11.75 -20.11
C ALA A 67 28.69 12.55 -19.71
N ARG A 68 28.04 12.21 -18.61
CA ARG A 68 26.78 12.80 -18.11
C ARG A 68 25.63 12.71 -19.11
N VAL A 69 25.52 11.59 -19.79
CA VAL A 69 24.45 11.30 -20.75
C VAL A 69 23.80 9.94 -20.43
N PRO A 70 22.55 9.70 -20.83
CA PRO A 70 21.93 8.40 -20.67
C PRO A 70 22.65 7.29 -21.44
N LEU A 71 22.71 6.09 -20.88
CA LEU A 71 23.01 4.87 -21.59
C LEU A 71 21.72 4.30 -22.18
N MET A 72 21.64 4.29 -23.51
CA MET A 72 20.48 3.77 -24.24
C MET A 72 20.67 2.29 -24.53
N LEU A 73 19.74 1.47 -24.07
CA LEU A 73 19.71 0.02 -24.30
C LEU A 73 18.62 -0.29 -25.35
N ALA A 74 19.01 -0.76 -26.50
CA ALA A 74 18.07 -1.18 -27.57
C ALA A 74 17.15 -2.34 -27.09
N PRO A 75 16.03 -2.58 -27.79
CA PRO A 75 15.22 -3.78 -27.56
C PRO A 75 16.05 -5.06 -27.63
N GLY A 76 15.86 -5.96 -26.65
CA GLY A 76 16.56 -7.22 -26.57
C GLY A 76 16.83 -7.70 -25.15
N ILE A 77 17.46 -8.84 -25.01
CA ILE A 77 17.79 -9.48 -23.74
C ILE A 77 19.28 -9.29 -23.47
N TYR A 78 19.59 -8.84 -22.25
CA TYR A 78 20.94 -8.62 -21.77
C TYR A 78 21.14 -9.40 -20.47
N ARG A 79 22.10 -10.32 -20.41
CA ARG A 79 22.41 -11.09 -19.21
C ARG A 79 23.52 -10.39 -18.42
N ALA A 80 23.26 -10.08 -17.16
CA ALA A 80 24.23 -9.39 -16.31
C ALA A 80 23.96 -9.64 -14.83
N ALA A 81 24.93 -9.31 -13.99
CA ALA A 81 24.80 -9.31 -12.53
C ALA A 81 25.74 -8.34 -11.88
N GLY A 82 25.34 -7.74 -10.76
CA GLY A 82 26.19 -6.88 -9.94
C GLY A 82 26.61 -5.57 -10.60
N LEU A 83 25.77 -5.04 -11.51
CA LEU A 83 26.05 -3.76 -12.17
C LEU A 83 25.99 -2.62 -11.14
N ARG A 84 27.04 -1.83 -11.06
CA ARG A 84 27.14 -0.67 -10.20
C ARG A 84 26.70 0.58 -10.95
N LEU A 85 25.88 1.38 -10.31
CA LEU A 85 25.39 2.64 -10.84
C LEU A 85 26.13 3.80 -10.17
N PRO A 86 27.09 4.43 -10.84
CA PRO A 86 27.79 5.60 -10.30
C PRO A 86 26.85 6.82 -10.23
N PRO A 87 27.23 7.90 -9.53
CA PRO A 87 26.48 9.14 -9.53
C PRO A 87 26.16 9.62 -10.95
N GLY A 88 24.92 10.04 -11.19
CA GLY A 88 24.43 10.48 -12.48
C GLY A 88 24.15 9.37 -13.50
N ALA A 89 24.28 8.09 -13.13
CA ALA A 89 23.97 6.99 -14.03
C ALA A 89 22.50 6.99 -14.45
N GLN A 90 22.27 6.97 -15.77
CA GLN A 90 20.93 6.91 -16.36
C GLN A 90 20.88 5.74 -17.34
N LEU A 91 20.09 4.71 -17.02
CA LEU A 91 19.85 3.56 -17.87
C LEU A 91 18.45 3.67 -18.45
N VAL A 92 18.36 3.76 -19.76
CA VAL A 92 17.10 3.94 -20.48
C VAL A 92 16.92 2.81 -21.49
N GLY A 93 15.77 2.16 -21.43
CA GLY A 93 15.37 1.10 -22.34
C GLY A 93 14.07 1.41 -23.07
N VAL A 94 13.57 0.43 -23.76
CA VAL A 94 12.25 0.46 -24.43
C VAL A 94 11.32 -0.43 -23.63
N ARG A 95 10.27 0.15 -23.05
CA ARG A 95 9.30 -0.54 -22.22
C ARG A 95 8.81 -1.84 -22.87
N GLY A 96 8.87 -2.94 -22.12
CA GLY A 96 8.43 -4.25 -22.57
C GLY A 96 9.34 -4.94 -23.59
N ALA A 97 10.36 -4.23 -24.13
CA ALA A 97 11.25 -4.77 -25.15
C ALA A 97 12.72 -4.87 -24.70
N THR A 98 13.18 -3.99 -23.81
CA THR A 98 14.55 -4.08 -23.23
C THR A 98 14.51 -4.82 -21.91
N ARG A 99 15.21 -5.97 -21.84
CA ARG A 99 15.19 -6.85 -20.67
C ARG A 99 16.60 -7.17 -20.18
N LEU A 100 16.90 -6.80 -18.93
CA LEU A 100 18.09 -7.23 -18.22
C LEU A 100 17.75 -8.45 -17.38
N VAL A 101 18.42 -9.57 -17.60
CA VAL A 101 18.19 -10.83 -16.91
C VAL A 101 19.35 -11.12 -15.99
N LEU A 102 19.04 -11.44 -14.74
CA LEU A 102 20.03 -11.76 -13.74
C LEU A 102 20.82 -13.03 -14.12
N ALA A 103 22.13 -12.90 -14.26
CA ALA A 103 23.02 -13.99 -14.66
C ALA A 103 23.55 -14.83 -13.49
N ARG A 104 23.58 -14.29 -12.28
CA ARG A 104 24.13 -14.94 -11.06
C ARG A 104 23.34 -14.50 -9.82
N ALA A 105 23.31 -15.32 -8.77
CA ALA A 105 22.56 -15.09 -7.53
C ALA A 105 23.09 -13.91 -6.69
N THR A 106 22.95 -12.69 -7.19
CA THR A 106 23.29 -11.43 -6.53
C THR A 106 22.29 -10.34 -6.95
N SER A 107 22.40 -9.11 -6.48
CA SER A 107 21.61 -8.01 -7.03
C SER A 107 21.96 -7.77 -8.51
N LEU A 108 20.99 -7.43 -9.33
CA LEU A 108 21.22 -7.06 -10.73
C LEU A 108 21.84 -5.67 -10.83
N LEU A 109 21.23 -4.71 -10.13
CA LEU A 109 21.64 -3.31 -10.12
C LEU A 109 21.90 -2.85 -8.68
N VAL A 110 23.01 -2.18 -8.44
CA VAL A 110 23.37 -1.65 -7.12
C VAL A 110 23.90 -0.21 -7.25
N ALA A 111 23.46 0.66 -6.34
CA ALA A 111 24.09 1.97 -6.14
C ALA A 111 24.36 2.18 -4.65
N ALA A 112 25.43 2.88 -4.33
CA ALA A 112 25.75 3.31 -2.97
C ALA A 112 26.34 4.72 -3.03
N HIS A 113 25.86 5.60 -2.13
CA HIS A 113 26.30 7.00 -2.03
C HIS A 113 26.27 7.74 -3.37
N ALA A 114 25.22 7.47 -4.19
CA ALA A 114 25.10 8.02 -5.53
C ALA A 114 23.95 9.06 -5.61
N GLU A 115 24.16 10.07 -6.42
CA GLU A 115 23.12 11.06 -6.69
C GLU A 115 22.58 10.92 -8.11
N HIS A 116 21.30 11.25 -8.31
CA HIS A 116 20.65 11.31 -9.63
C HIS A 116 20.73 10.03 -10.47
N VAL A 117 20.51 8.87 -9.83
CA VAL A 117 20.42 7.58 -10.53
C VAL A 117 19.05 7.43 -11.16
N THR A 118 18.98 7.13 -12.46
CA THR A 118 17.73 6.93 -13.20
C THR A 118 17.68 5.55 -13.86
N LEU A 119 16.57 4.85 -13.67
CA LEU A 119 16.20 3.63 -14.40
C LEU A 119 14.86 3.87 -15.08
N GLU A 120 14.78 3.73 -16.39
CA GLU A 120 13.57 4.03 -17.15
C GLU A 120 13.33 3.03 -18.29
N GLY A 121 12.09 2.56 -18.42
CA GLY A 121 11.66 1.72 -19.54
C GLY A 121 12.29 0.32 -19.59
N LEU A 122 12.79 -0.21 -18.48
CA LEU A 122 13.52 -1.48 -18.40
C LEU A 122 12.66 -2.60 -17.83
N THR A 123 12.81 -3.81 -18.37
CA THR A 123 12.41 -5.04 -17.67
C THR A 123 13.62 -5.60 -16.93
N LEU A 124 13.53 -5.69 -15.60
CA LEU A 124 14.55 -6.25 -14.71
C LEU A 124 14.06 -7.62 -14.23
N ASP A 125 14.71 -8.67 -14.67
CA ASP A 125 14.29 -10.05 -14.46
C ASP A 125 15.24 -10.77 -13.50
N GLY A 126 14.73 -11.19 -12.35
CA GLY A 126 15.49 -11.95 -11.36
C GLY A 126 15.74 -13.42 -11.73
N ALA A 127 15.16 -13.90 -12.85
CA ALA A 127 15.27 -15.27 -13.34
C ALA A 127 14.95 -16.34 -12.26
N ARG A 128 14.20 -15.97 -11.23
CA ARG A 128 13.91 -16.78 -10.02
C ARG A 128 15.16 -17.29 -9.28
N LEU A 129 16.31 -16.70 -9.53
CA LEU A 129 17.54 -17.05 -8.81
C LEU A 129 17.39 -16.64 -7.34
N ALA A 130 17.59 -17.61 -6.44
CA ALA A 130 17.52 -17.37 -5.01
C ALA A 130 18.57 -16.33 -4.59
N LEU A 131 18.12 -15.24 -4.01
CA LEU A 131 18.99 -14.23 -3.40
C LEU A 131 19.14 -14.52 -1.90
N SER A 132 20.29 -14.20 -1.33
CA SER A 132 20.48 -14.29 0.12
C SER A 132 19.46 -13.41 0.84
N GLU A 133 19.13 -13.76 2.08
CA GLU A 133 18.21 -12.99 2.91
C GLU A 133 18.55 -11.50 2.92
N GLY A 134 17.53 -10.63 2.86
CA GLY A 134 17.69 -9.19 2.82
C GLY A 134 18.25 -8.62 1.51
N ARG A 135 18.45 -9.44 0.46
CA ARG A 135 18.86 -8.95 -0.85
C ARG A 135 17.69 -8.64 -1.77
N ALA A 136 17.93 -7.76 -2.73
CA ALA A 136 16.95 -7.32 -3.72
C ALA A 136 17.52 -7.40 -5.14
N LEU A 137 16.63 -7.44 -6.12
CA LEU A 137 17.01 -7.34 -7.52
C LEU A 137 17.66 -5.97 -7.83
N VAL A 138 17.06 -4.90 -7.30
CA VAL A 138 17.63 -3.54 -7.34
C VAL A 138 17.89 -3.08 -5.90
N ARG A 139 19.12 -2.69 -5.59
CA ARG A 139 19.50 -2.16 -4.27
C ARG A 139 20.14 -0.79 -4.40
N LEU A 140 19.54 0.22 -3.76
CA LEU A 140 20.07 1.58 -3.73
C LEU A 140 20.24 2.00 -2.27
N SER A 141 21.47 2.34 -1.88
CA SER A 141 21.81 2.76 -0.51
C SER A 141 22.36 4.18 -0.53
N GLU A 142 21.95 5.01 0.41
CA GLU A 142 22.38 6.41 0.53
C GLU A 142 22.35 7.16 -0.81
N THR A 143 21.26 6.98 -1.56
CA THR A 143 21.08 7.61 -2.88
C THR A 143 20.12 8.79 -2.78
N ARG A 144 20.47 9.90 -3.43
CA ARG A 144 19.63 11.10 -3.50
C ARG A 144 19.20 11.40 -4.92
N GLY A 145 17.95 11.87 -5.06
CA GLY A 145 17.39 12.19 -6.39
C GLY A 145 17.28 10.98 -7.31
N MET A 146 17.10 9.77 -6.75
CA MET A 146 16.94 8.56 -7.56
C MET A 146 15.56 8.52 -8.21
N ARG A 147 15.49 7.94 -9.41
CA ARG A 147 14.25 7.71 -10.13
C ARG A 147 14.21 6.32 -10.75
N ILE A 148 13.20 5.55 -10.38
CA ILE A 148 12.84 4.29 -11.04
C ILE A 148 11.45 4.48 -11.61
N SER A 149 11.33 4.55 -12.93
CA SER A 149 10.06 4.85 -13.59
C SER A 149 9.86 4.00 -14.83
N ASP A 150 8.59 3.67 -15.08
CA ASP A 150 8.19 2.91 -16.28
C ASP A 150 8.93 1.56 -16.44
N CYS A 151 9.35 0.97 -15.31
CA CYS A 151 10.07 -0.30 -15.27
C CYS A 151 9.14 -1.49 -14.94
N ALA A 152 9.55 -2.67 -15.38
CA ALA A 152 8.96 -3.94 -14.95
C ALA A 152 10.02 -4.76 -14.18
N LEU A 153 9.75 -5.10 -12.92
CA LEU A 153 10.57 -6.00 -12.13
C LEU A 153 9.82 -7.33 -11.99
N VAL A 154 10.48 -8.42 -12.36
CA VAL A 154 9.82 -9.73 -12.39
C VAL A 154 10.70 -10.81 -11.78
N ASP A 155 10.06 -11.83 -11.17
CA ASP A 155 10.71 -13.06 -10.75
C ASP A 155 11.94 -12.86 -9.84
N SER A 156 11.88 -11.91 -8.89
CA SER A 156 12.96 -11.72 -7.93
C SER A 156 12.98 -12.79 -6.85
N GLY A 157 14.09 -13.50 -6.69
CA GLY A 157 14.29 -14.45 -5.59
C GLY A 157 14.58 -13.83 -4.21
N GLY A 158 14.41 -12.51 -4.07
CA GLY A 158 14.50 -11.73 -2.85
C GLY A 158 13.47 -10.61 -2.87
N HIS A 159 13.82 -9.40 -2.38
CA HIS A 159 13.00 -8.22 -2.61
C HIS A 159 13.09 -7.78 -4.07
N GLY A 160 12.06 -7.08 -4.56
CA GLY A 160 12.13 -6.43 -5.87
C GLY A 160 13.09 -5.23 -5.83
N ILE A 161 12.79 -4.25 -5.02
CA ILE A 161 13.59 -3.03 -4.79
C ILE A 161 13.87 -2.90 -3.28
N LEU A 162 15.13 -2.64 -2.92
CA LEU A 162 15.55 -2.26 -1.58
C LEU A 162 16.18 -0.87 -1.62
N LEU A 163 15.62 0.04 -0.84
CA LEU A 163 16.04 1.42 -0.71
C LEU A 163 16.46 1.67 0.74
N GLU A 164 17.72 2.02 0.98
CA GLU A 164 18.27 2.25 2.32
C GLU A 164 18.82 3.68 2.40
N GLY A 165 18.31 4.52 3.29
CA GLY A 165 18.70 5.93 3.37
C GLY A 165 18.47 6.69 2.07
N ALA A 166 17.52 6.25 1.25
CA ALA A 166 17.34 6.78 -0.10
C ALA A 166 16.31 7.91 -0.14
N GLN A 167 16.46 8.78 -1.15
CA GLN A 167 15.54 9.87 -1.46
C GLN A 167 15.25 9.90 -2.95
N GLY A 168 13.99 10.05 -3.35
CA GLY A 168 13.59 10.10 -4.75
C GLY A 168 12.25 9.41 -5.00
N GLU A 169 12.13 8.74 -6.14
CA GLU A 169 10.85 8.26 -6.63
C GLU A 169 10.92 6.83 -7.22
N VAL A 170 9.89 6.02 -6.90
CA VAL A 170 9.56 4.79 -7.62
C VAL A 170 8.15 4.95 -8.17
N ALA A 171 8.01 5.08 -9.49
CA ALA A 171 6.72 5.43 -10.08
C ALA A 171 6.39 4.67 -11.37
N ALA A 172 5.09 4.55 -11.65
CA ALA A 172 4.54 4.01 -12.91
C ALA A 172 5.15 2.67 -13.33
N SER A 173 5.61 1.87 -12.37
CA SER A 173 6.33 0.61 -12.59
C SER A 173 5.47 -0.60 -12.18
N SER A 174 5.78 -1.75 -12.76
CA SER A 174 5.16 -3.02 -12.36
C SER A 174 6.17 -3.90 -11.64
N ILE A 175 5.75 -4.53 -10.53
CA ILE A 175 6.59 -5.43 -9.75
C ILE A 175 5.79 -6.70 -9.49
N THR A 176 6.28 -7.83 -10.00
CA THR A 176 5.56 -9.09 -9.90
C THR A 176 6.46 -10.23 -9.45
N ASP A 177 5.87 -11.14 -8.65
CA ASP A 177 6.48 -12.41 -8.26
C ASP A 177 7.85 -12.24 -7.56
N THR A 178 7.86 -11.50 -6.46
CA THR A 178 9.04 -11.39 -5.59
C THR A 178 8.97 -12.39 -4.43
N ALA A 179 10.08 -12.98 -4.02
CA ALA A 179 10.11 -13.88 -2.87
C ALA A 179 9.93 -13.13 -1.53
N GLY A 180 10.42 -11.90 -1.45
CA GLY A 180 10.28 -10.99 -0.31
C GLY A 180 9.21 -9.92 -0.54
N ALA A 181 9.51 -8.69 -0.14
CA ALA A 181 8.69 -7.52 -0.44
C ALA A 181 8.90 -7.04 -1.88
N ALA A 182 7.86 -6.45 -2.49
CA ALA A 182 8.04 -5.83 -3.80
C ALA A 182 8.92 -4.57 -3.70
N ILE A 183 8.63 -3.67 -2.76
CA ILE A 183 9.45 -2.50 -2.44
C ILE A 183 9.72 -2.49 -0.94
N PHE A 184 10.97 -2.44 -0.56
CA PHE A 184 11.39 -2.25 0.81
C PHE A 184 12.18 -0.94 0.95
N SER A 185 11.62 0.03 1.62
CA SER A 185 12.27 1.26 2.04
C SER A 185 12.66 1.17 3.50
N ARG A 186 13.93 1.45 3.80
CA ARG A 186 14.45 1.54 5.16
C ARG A 186 15.20 2.85 5.36
N ASP A 187 14.86 3.60 6.41
CA ASP A 187 15.50 4.86 6.78
C ASP A 187 15.48 5.90 5.64
N ALA A 188 14.38 5.96 4.89
CA ALA A 188 14.21 6.89 3.79
C ALA A 188 14.05 8.35 4.26
N GLN A 189 14.13 9.26 3.31
CA GLN A 189 13.94 10.69 3.52
C GLN A 189 12.99 11.25 2.46
N GLY A 190 11.67 11.11 2.69
CA GLY A 190 10.64 11.67 1.80
C GLY A 190 10.55 10.99 0.43
N LEU A 191 10.57 9.68 0.37
CA LEU A 191 10.34 8.94 -0.87
C LEU A 191 8.94 9.17 -1.43
N ARG A 192 8.82 9.08 -2.76
CA ARG A 192 7.54 8.98 -3.45
C ARG A 192 7.41 7.61 -4.12
N ILE A 193 6.45 6.80 -3.67
CA ILE A 193 6.14 5.49 -4.25
C ILE A 193 4.73 5.58 -4.83
N ALA A 194 4.61 5.77 -6.15
CA ALA A 194 3.34 6.17 -6.73
C ALA A 194 2.99 5.54 -8.07
N GLY A 195 1.70 5.21 -8.23
CA GLY A 195 1.18 4.70 -9.51
C GLY A 195 1.76 3.36 -9.93
N ASN A 196 2.29 2.57 -9.00
CA ASN A 196 2.87 1.26 -9.30
C ASN A 196 1.81 0.16 -9.28
N SER A 197 2.04 -0.89 -10.04
CA SER A 197 1.27 -2.14 -10.02
C SER A 197 2.12 -3.24 -9.39
N ILE A 198 1.69 -3.73 -8.21
CA ILE A 198 2.40 -4.76 -7.43
C ILE A 198 1.52 -6.00 -7.35
N ARG A 199 2.08 -7.18 -7.65
CA ARG A 199 1.35 -8.43 -7.58
C ARG A 199 2.25 -9.60 -7.16
N GLY A 200 1.69 -10.51 -6.34
CA GLY A 200 2.34 -11.79 -6.03
C GLY A 200 3.61 -11.68 -5.18
N ALA A 201 3.75 -10.61 -4.38
CA ALA A 201 4.87 -10.52 -3.45
C ALA A 201 4.74 -11.55 -2.32
N GLY A 202 5.84 -12.21 -2.00
CA GLY A 202 5.89 -13.35 -1.08
C GLY A 202 5.66 -13.00 0.38
N ASN A 203 5.93 -11.76 0.78
CA ASN A 203 5.77 -11.34 2.16
C ASN A 203 5.10 -9.98 2.35
N ASN A 204 5.39 -8.99 1.54
CA ASN A 204 4.76 -7.67 1.64
C ASN A 204 4.73 -6.98 0.28
N GLY A 205 3.77 -6.07 0.09
CA GLY A 205 3.78 -5.20 -1.07
C GLY A 205 4.82 -4.08 -0.91
N ILE A 206 4.57 -3.13 -0.03
CA ILE A 206 5.45 -1.98 0.24
C ILE A 206 5.77 -1.94 1.74
N LEU A 207 7.04 -1.90 2.08
CA LEU A 207 7.54 -1.65 3.43
C LEU A 207 8.15 -0.25 3.50
N VAL A 208 7.72 0.53 4.48
CA VAL A 208 8.28 1.83 4.84
C VAL A 208 8.72 1.75 6.29
N TRP A 209 9.98 1.42 6.51
CA TRP A 209 10.51 1.13 7.83
C TRP A 209 11.62 2.10 8.22
N ARG A 210 11.69 2.32 9.52
CA ARG A 210 12.85 2.98 10.14
C ARG A 210 13.48 2.09 11.18
N SER A 211 14.79 2.16 11.26
CA SER A 211 15.59 1.48 12.30
C SER A 211 15.28 2.06 13.68
N GLU A 212 15.16 3.38 13.76
CA GLU A 212 14.71 4.12 14.92
C GLU A 212 13.44 4.93 14.60
N THR A 213 12.57 5.11 15.59
CA THR A 213 11.37 5.95 15.43
C THR A 213 11.76 7.38 15.06
N GLY A 214 11.19 7.90 14.00
CA GLY A 214 11.50 9.26 13.54
C GLY A 214 10.79 9.65 12.25
N ASP A 215 11.12 10.84 11.78
CA ASP A 215 10.57 11.41 10.55
C ASP A 215 11.05 10.65 9.31
N ASP A 216 10.12 10.27 8.44
CA ASP A 216 10.37 9.59 7.17
C ASP A 216 9.78 10.38 5.99
N GLY A 217 8.53 10.81 6.13
CA GLY A 217 7.84 11.64 5.14
C GLY A 217 7.51 10.94 3.82
N THR A 218 7.59 9.61 3.73
CA THR A 218 7.29 8.87 2.50
C THR A 218 5.82 9.00 2.09
N LEU A 219 5.61 9.19 0.79
CA LEU A 219 4.31 9.23 0.15
C LEU A 219 4.07 7.92 -0.62
N VAL A 220 3.03 7.15 -0.23
CA VAL A 220 2.60 5.92 -0.91
C VAL A 220 1.25 6.19 -1.57
N LEU A 221 1.27 6.50 -2.88
CA LEU A 221 0.14 7.11 -3.58
C LEU A 221 -0.32 6.29 -4.79
N ASP A 222 -1.63 6.09 -4.92
CA ASP A 222 -2.27 5.60 -6.16
C ASP A 222 -1.71 4.26 -6.70
N ASN A 223 -1.15 3.43 -5.82
CA ASN A 223 -0.64 2.12 -6.21
C ASN A 223 -1.77 1.09 -6.28
N ARG A 224 -1.62 0.11 -7.15
CA ARG A 224 -2.43 -1.10 -7.22
C ARG A 224 -1.64 -2.26 -6.64
N ILE A 225 -2.12 -2.88 -5.56
CA ILE A 225 -1.41 -3.93 -4.82
C ILE A 225 -2.33 -5.13 -4.70
N GLU A 226 -1.91 -6.29 -5.24
CA GLU A 226 -2.73 -7.48 -5.32
C GLU A 226 -1.95 -8.74 -4.90
N ASP A 227 -2.66 -9.69 -4.28
CA ASP A 227 -2.19 -11.05 -4.01
C ASP A 227 -0.88 -11.09 -3.20
N ILE A 228 -0.88 -10.45 -2.03
CA ILE A 228 0.28 -10.42 -1.12
C ILE A 228 0.24 -11.61 -0.17
N ALA A 229 1.27 -12.43 -0.20
CA ALA A 229 1.42 -13.59 0.67
C ALA A 229 2.19 -13.27 1.96
N ALA A 230 2.26 -14.25 2.87
CA ALA A 230 3.04 -14.22 4.11
C ALA A 230 3.89 -15.50 4.21
N ARG A 231 4.77 -15.74 3.23
CA ARG A 231 5.55 -17.00 3.16
C ARG A 231 6.52 -17.18 4.31
N ALA A 232 7.01 -16.09 4.88
CA ALA A 232 7.86 -16.12 6.06
C ALA A 232 7.06 -16.25 7.38
N GLY A 233 5.73 -16.33 7.30
CA GLY A 233 4.85 -16.42 8.47
C GLY A 233 4.76 -15.13 9.28
N GLY A 234 3.96 -15.16 10.37
CA GLY A 234 3.81 -14.06 11.33
C GLY A 234 3.02 -12.87 10.81
N SER A 235 1.93 -12.57 11.52
CA SER A 235 1.20 -11.34 11.27
C SER A 235 1.98 -10.13 11.75
N GLY A 236 2.15 -9.09 11.55
CA GLY A 236 3.00 -8.00 12.04
C GLY A 236 3.97 -7.56 10.96
N GLN A 237 5.06 -8.24 10.84
CA GLN A 237 6.07 -7.92 9.85
C GLN A 237 5.77 -8.41 8.43
N ASN A 238 4.99 -9.47 8.25
CA ASN A 238 4.74 -10.08 6.94
C ASN A 238 3.25 -10.06 6.56
N GLY A 239 2.95 -10.30 5.29
CA GLY A 239 1.61 -10.48 4.77
C GLY A 239 0.78 -9.21 4.63
N ASN A 240 1.38 -8.04 4.72
CA ASN A 240 0.71 -6.75 4.59
C ASN A 240 0.88 -6.17 3.19
N ALA A 241 -0.16 -5.55 2.65
CA ALA A 241 -0.01 -4.86 1.37
C ALA A 241 0.89 -3.61 1.51
N ILE A 242 0.70 -2.83 2.57
CA ILE A 242 1.56 -1.69 2.94
C ILE A 242 1.83 -1.78 4.44
N ASN A 243 3.09 -1.76 4.85
CA ASN A 243 3.49 -1.78 6.25
C ASN A 243 4.42 -0.60 6.55
N VAL A 244 4.01 0.23 7.48
CA VAL A 244 4.75 1.41 7.97
C VAL A 244 5.21 1.11 9.39
N PHE A 245 6.52 1.05 9.62
CA PHE A 245 7.09 0.70 10.91
C PHE A 245 8.04 1.78 11.41
N ARG A 246 7.74 2.39 12.56
CA ARG A 246 8.52 3.46 13.20
C ARG A 246 8.72 4.70 12.33
N ALA A 247 8.11 4.76 11.17
CA ALA A 247 8.25 5.84 10.18
C ALA A 247 7.16 6.88 10.37
N GLY A 248 7.53 8.08 10.77
CA GLY A 248 6.64 9.21 11.00
C GLY A 248 6.34 10.00 9.74
N ASN A 249 5.23 10.76 9.76
CA ASN A 249 4.78 11.65 8.69
C ASN A 249 4.51 10.96 7.34
N VAL A 250 4.22 9.65 7.36
CA VAL A 250 3.91 8.86 6.15
C VAL A 250 2.47 9.08 5.72
N SER A 251 2.26 9.24 4.41
CA SER A 251 0.93 9.36 3.81
C SER A 251 0.66 8.20 2.86
N VAL A 252 -0.39 7.39 3.15
CA VAL A 252 -0.85 6.26 2.35
C VAL A 252 -2.21 6.62 1.76
N ARG A 253 -2.25 7.00 0.47
CA ARG A 253 -3.46 7.57 -0.12
C ARG A 253 -3.78 7.02 -1.51
N GLY A 254 -5.08 6.87 -1.78
CA GLY A 254 -5.57 6.51 -3.12
C GLY A 254 -5.21 5.11 -3.60
N ASN A 255 -4.65 4.26 -2.75
CA ASN A 255 -4.21 2.93 -3.16
C ASN A 255 -5.39 1.96 -3.31
N ARG A 256 -5.29 1.05 -4.27
CA ARG A 256 -6.21 -0.07 -4.46
C ARG A 256 -5.54 -1.35 -4.02
N ILE A 257 -6.04 -1.95 -2.96
CA ILE A 257 -5.49 -3.14 -2.32
C ILE A 257 -6.49 -4.28 -2.45
N LYS A 258 -6.04 -5.42 -2.97
CA LYS A 258 -6.87 -6.62 -3.12
C LYS A 258 -6.09 -7.87 -2.74
N GLY A 259 -6.57 -8.58 -1.71
CA GLY A 259 -5.97 -9.84 -1.30
C GLY A 259 -4.59 -9.67 -0.66
N ALA A 260 -4.54 -9.43 0.62
CA ALA A 260 -3.34 -9.56 1.43
C ALA A 260 -3.58 -10.64 2.50
N ALA A 261 -2.55 -11.43 2.78
CA ALA A 261 -2.66 -12.53 3.75
C ALA A 261 -3.05 -12.01 5.13
N PHE A 262 -2.60 -10.82 5.49
CA PHE A 262 -2.95 -10.15 6.73
C PHE A 262 -3.54 -8.75 6.45
N SER A 263 -2.81 -7.68 6.72
CA SER A 263 -3.40 -6.34 6.71
C SER A 263 -3.29 -5.63 5.35
N GLY A 264 -4.23 -4.74 5.11
CA GLY A 264 -4.18 -3.83 3.96
C GLY A 264 -3.11 -2.75 4.18
N VAL A 265 -3.31 -1.90 5.15
CA VAL A 265 -2.32 -0.91 5.60
C VAL A 265 -2.11 -1.08 7.10
N ARG A 266 -0.88 -1.29 7.51
CA ARG A 266 -0.49 -1.42 8.92
C ARG A 266 0.54 -0.37 9.28
N GLY A 267 0.22 0.46 10.26
CA GLY A 267 1.14 1.43 10.86
C GLY A 267 1.47 1.01 12.28
N ASN A 268 2.74 0.67 12.55
CA ASN A 268 3.22 0.29 13.87
C ASN A 268 4.21 1.33 14.37
N ALA A 269 3.93 1.95 15.51
CA ALA A 269 4.70 3.07 16.06
C ALA A 269 4.98 4.18 15.01
N ALA A 270 4.02 4.40 14.11
CA ALA A 270 4.11 5.35 12.99
C ALA A 270 3.32 6.61 13.35
N SER A 271 4.00 7.65 13.82
CA SER A 271 3.37 8.92 14.21
C SER A 271 2.97 9.77 13.01
N ASN A 272 1.93 10.59 13.15
CA ASN A 272 1.35 11.43 12.10
C ASN A 272 1.02 10.65 10.81
N LEU A 273 0.60 9.38 10.95
CA LEU A 273 0.24 8.52 9.83
C LEU A 273 -1.10 8.95 9.24
N GLN A 274 -1.13 9.11 7.92
CA GLN A 274 -2.37 9.36 7.17
C GLN A 274 -2.72 8.17 6.29
N ILE A 275 -3.90 7.58 6.49
CA ILE A 275 -4.45 6.51 5.65
C ILE A 275 -5.77 7.01 5.07
N ALA A 276 -5.77 7.47 3.81
CA ALA A 276 -6.94 8.15 3.26
C ALA A 276 -7.27 7.78 1.82
N GLY A 277 -8.55 7.64 1.52
CA GLY A 277 -9.05 7.41 0.15
C GLY A 277 -8.62 6.07 -0.45
N ASN A 278 -8.21 5.09 0.35
CA ASN A 278 -7.83 3.77 -0.13
C ASN A 278 -9.05 2.86 -0.31
N THR A 279 -8.98 1.92 -1.23
CA THR A 279 -9.95 0.83 -1.39
C THR A 279 -9.28 -0.49 -1.06
N CYS A 280 -9.80 -1.18 -0.06
CA CYS A 280 -9.27 -2.44 0.46
C CYS A 280 -10.30 -3.55 0.31
N THR A 281 -9.94 -4.68 -0.32
CA THR A 281 -10.86 -5.78 -0.60
C THR A 281 -10.22 -7.13 -0.28
N GLY A 282 -10.95 -8.00 0.45
CA GLY A 282 -10.56 -9.40 0.66
C GLY A 282 -9.26 -9.55 1.45
N LEU A 283 -9.20 -9.01 2.66
CA LEU A 283 -8.02 -9.03 3.52
C LEU A 283 -8.16 -10.06 4.65
N GLY A 284 -7.08 -10.73 4.97
CA GLY A 284 -7.11 -11.81 5.96
C GLY A 284 -7.18 -11.34 7.41
N GLU A 285 -6.75 -10.11 7.70
CA GLU A 285 -6.71 -9.58 9.07
C GLU A 285 -7.37 -8.20 9.15
N VAL A 286 -6.61 -7.16 9.40
CA VAL A 286 -7.10 -5.78 9.57
C VAL A 286 -6.97 -5.01 8.26
N ALA A 287 -8.03 -4.40 7.80
CA ALA A 287 -7.91 -3.62 6.58
C ALA A 287 -7.02 -2.38 6.79
N LEU A 288 -7.27 -1.60 7.85
CA LEU A 288 -6.54 -0.35 8.14
C LEU A 288 -6.18 -0.33 9.62
N TYR A 289 -4.90 -0.31 9.92
CA TYR A 289 -4.42 -0.53 11.27
C TYR A 289 -3.40 0.54 11.70
N ALA A 290 -3.67 1.21 12.81
CA ALA A 290 -2.70 2.03 13.54
C ALA A 290 -2.49 1.40 14.92
N GLU A 291 -1.25 1.01 15.25
CA GLU A 291 -0.97 0.27 16.47
C GLU A 291 0.25 0.78 17.23
N PHE A 292 0.18 0.59 18.53
CA PHE A 292 1.21 0.82 19.52
C PHE A 292 1.65 2.28 19.65
N GLY A 293 2.91 2.54 19.93
CA GLY A 293 3.46 3.82 20.35
C GLY A 293 3.48 4.93 19.28
N PHE A 294 2.36 5.20 18.61
CA PHE A 294 2.22 6.32 17.67
C PHE A 294 1.68 7.58 18.36
N GLU A 295 1.97 8.73 17.82
CA GLU A 295 1.33 10.00 18.16
C GLU A 295 0.75 10.64 16.89
N GLY A 296 -0.57 10.67 16.82
CA GLY A 296 -1.32 11.17 15.66
C GLY A 296 -1.52 10.12 14.55
N ALA A 297 -2.79 9.78 14.29
CA ALA A 297 -3.18 8.98 13.14
C ALA A 297 -4.51 9.48 12.57
N VAL A 298 -4.61 9.58 11.24
CA VAL A 298 -5.85 9.91 10.55
C VAL A 298 -6.19 8.80 9.57
N ILE A 299 -7.35 8.14 9.79
CA ILE A 299 -7.86 7.08 8.92
C ILE A 299 -9.20 7.56 8.35
N ALA A 300 -9.20 8.05 7.11
CA ALA A 300 -10.34 8.78 6.58
C ALA A 300 -10.72 8.44 5.14
N SER A 301 -12.02 8.44 4.86
CA SER A 301 -12.57 8.32 3.48
C SER A 301 -12.12 7.06 2.75
N ASN A 302 -11.88 5.95 3.45
CA ASN A 302 -11.51 4.68 2.86
C ASN A 302 -12.74 3.80 2.62
N ILE A 303 -12.61 2.86 1.68
CA ILE A 303 -13.58 1.80 1.44
C ILE A 303 -12.95 0.46 1.81
N VAL A 304 -13.61 -0.28 2.71
CA VAL A 304 -13.23 -1.65 3.10
C VAL A 304 -14.37 -2.60 2.73
N ASP A 305 -14.06 -3.64 1.97
CA ASP A 305 -15.02 -4.66 1.54
C ASP A 305 -14.42 -6.06 1.72
N GLY A 306 -14.75 -6.72 2.81
CA GLY A 306 -14.21 -8.02 3.17
C GLY A 306 -12.84 -7.97 3.86
N ALA A 307 -12.86 -8.10 5.18
CA ALA A 307 -11.72 -8.25 6.07
C ALA A 307 -12.17 -8.92 7.38
N ALA A 308 -11.26 -9.40 8.19
CA ALA A 308 -11.62 -9.85 9.55
C ALA A 308 -11.94 -8.65 10.45
N LEU A 309 -11.19 -7.57 10.33
CA LEU A 309 -11.42 -6.30 11.00
C LEU A 309 -11.31 -5.15 10.00
N GLY A 310 -12.20 -4.15 10.11
CA GLY A 310 -12.21 -3.01 9.19
C GLY A 310 -11.11 -2.01 9.54
N VAL A 311 -11.31 -1.18 10.54
CA VAL A 311 -10.34 -0.22 11.07
C VAL A 311 -10.02 -0.55 12.51
N VAL A 312 -8.75 -0.58 12.88
CA VAL A 312 -8.32 -0.80 14.26
C VAL A 312 -7.31 0.25 14.69
N VAL A 313 -7.52 0.79 15.88
CA VAL A 313 -6.58 1.69 16.58
C VAL A 313 -6.27 1.07 17.93
N THR A 314 -5.09 0.45 18.08
CA THR A 314 -4.63 -0.24 19.29
C THR A 314 -3.50 0.56 19.92
N ASN A 315 -3.74 1.17 21.04
CA ASN A 315 -2.82 2.15 21.60
C ASN A 315 -2.63 2.10 23.13
N PHE A 316 -3.26 1.18 23.84
CA PHE A 316 -3.29 1.23 25.30
C PHE A 316 -1.98 0.82 25.99
N ASN A 317 -1.29 -0.19 25.48
CA ASN A 317 -0.08 -0.71 26.11
C ASN A 317 1.16 0.16 25.86
N GLU A 318 1.26 0.72 24.67
CA GLU A 318 2.47 1.35 24.15
C GLU A 318 2.38 2.88 24.13
N GLY A 319 1.34 3.45 24.77
CA GLY A 319 1.17 4.89 24.90
C GLY A 319 0.79 5.61 23.60
N GLY A 320 0.31 4.91 22.57
CA GLY A 320 -0.21 5.52 21.37
C GLY A 320 -1.41 6.41 21.68
N ARG A 321 -1.54 7.54 20.97
CA ARG A 321 -2.59 8.53 21.23
C ARG A 321 -2.94 9.39 20.02
N LEU A 322 -4.10 10.03 20.10
CA LEU A 322 -4.62 11.02 19.14
C LEU A 322 -4.91 10.41 17.76
N ALA A 323 -6.02 9.69 17.65
CA ALA A 323 -6.47 9.18 16.37
C ALA A 323 -7.83 9.76 15.94
N VAL A 324 -8.02 9.86 14.63
CA VAL A 324 -9.30 10.19 14.01
C VAL A 324 -9.66 9.11 12.99
N VAL A 325 -10.85 8.51 13.14
CA VAL A 325 -11.44 7.55 12.19
C VAL A 325 -12.70 8.18 11.62
N GLN A 326 -12.64 8.66 10.36
CA GLN A 326 -13.70 9.50 9.81
C GLN A 326 -14.12 9.13 8.40
N GLY A 327 -15.45 9.10 8.16
CA GLY A 327 -16.02 9.03 6.82
C GLY A 327 -15.64 7.77 6.03
N ASN A 328 -15.35 6.65 6.70
CA ASN A 328 -15.03 5.38 6.05
C ASN A 328 -16.31 4.58 5.75
N LEU A 329 -16.32 3.85 4.64
CA LEU A 329 -17.33 2.84 4.32
C LEU A 329 -16.72 1.45 4.55
N ILE A 330 -17.31 0.68 5.47
CA ILE A 330 -16.80 -0.63 5.89
C ILE A 330 -17.93 -1.64 5.80
N ARG A 331 -17.72 -2.74 5.08
CA ARG A 331 -18.76 -3.75 4.90
C ARG A 331 -18.21 -5.16 4.68
N ASN A 332 -19.12 -6.15 4.80
CA ASN A 332 -18.88 -7.55 4.49
C ASN A 332 -17.70 -8.15 5.28
N LEU A 333 -17.65 -7.84 6.58
CA LEU A 333 -16.61 -8.39 7.43
C LEU A 333 -16.84 -9.86 7.72
N VAL A 334 -15.75 -10.61 7.90
CA VAL A 334 -15.79 -12.04 8.16
C VAL A 334 -15.51 -12.36 9.64
N PRO A 335 -16.12 -13.40 10.21
CA PRO A 335 -15.97 -13.74 11.62
C PRO A 335 -14.67 -14.50 11.95
N ALA A 336 -13.80 -14.72 10.98
CA ALA A 336 -12.56 -15.49 11.15
C ALA A 336 -11.36 -14.73 10.60
N ARG A 337 -10.22 -14.88 11.27
CA ARG A 337 -8.93 -14.36 10.81
C ARG A 337 -8.19 -15.34 9.90
N ALA A 338 -7.19 -14.85 9.19
CA ALA A 338 -6.29 -15.68 8.40
C ALA A 338 -5.53 -16.68 9.28
N VAL A 339 -5.10 -17.78 8.67
CA VAL A 339 -4.21 -18.76 9.33
C VAL A 339 -2.91 -18.08 9.72
N GLY A 340 -2.51 -18.26 10.98
CA GLY A 340 -1.30 -17.64 11.56
C GLY A 340 -1.53 -16.31 12.28
N ALA A 341 -2.76 -15.76 12.28
CA ALA A 341 -3.15 -14.71 13.20
C ALA A 341 -3.39 -15.29 14.61
N ASP A 342 -3.33 -14.44 15.64
CA ASP A 342 -3.61 -14.88 17.02
C ASP A 342 -5.08 -15.34 17.11
N PRO A 343 -5.35 -16.59 17.52
CA PRO A 343 -6.70 -17.12 17.62
C PRO A 343 -7.55 -16.42 18.70
N ASN A 344 -6.92 -15.73 19.64
CA ASN A 344 -7.61 -15.00 20.71
C ASN A 344 -8.04 -13.59 20.28
N ASP A 345 -7.53 -13.11 19.18
CA ASP A 345 -7.92 -11.80 18.67
C ASP A 345 -9.35 -11.80 18.13
N ALA A 346 -10.07 -10.72 18.37
CA ALA A 346 -11.41 -10.53 17.84
C ALA A 346 -11.43 -10.47 16.32
N ALA A 347 -12.53 -10.86 15.71
CA ALA A 347 -12.81 -10.74 14.29
C ALA A 347 -14.26 -10.30 14.07
N GLY A 348 -14.62 -9.86 12.88
CA GLY A 348 -15.97 -9.41 12.57
C GLY A 348 -16.33 -8.07 13.20
N ILE A 349 -15.37 -7.17 13.39
CA ILE A 349 -15.57 -5.83 13.95
C ILE A 349 -15.31 -4.79 12.87
N GLY A 350 -16.24 -3.85 12.70
CA GLY A 350 -16.12 -2.76 11.74
C GLY A 350 -15.02 -1.78 12.10
N ILE A 351 -15.14 -1.13 13.24
CA ILE A 351 -14.17 -0.19 13.77
C ILE A 351 -13.89 -0.57 15.24
N GLY A 352 -12.64 -0.83 15.58
CA GLY A 352 -12.21 -1.08 16.96
C GLY A 352 -11.18 -0.04 17.40
N VAL A 353 -11.48 0.72 18.45
CA VAL A 353 -10.57 1.74 18.99
C VAL A 353 -10.44 1.59 20.50
N GLU A 354 -9.26 1.85 21.03
CA GLU A 354 -9.01 1.62 22.47
C GLU A 354 -9.00 2.90 23.30
N ALA A 355 -8.30 3.94 22.84
CA ALA A 355 -8.15 5.18 23.60
C ALA A 355 -7.91 6.39 22.69
N ASP A 356 -8.13 7.60 23.22
CA ASP A 356 -7.79 8.91 22.63
C ASP A 356 -8.21 9.04 21.15
N THR A 357 -9.41 8.55 20.81
CA THR A 357 -9.83 8.40 19.40
C THR A 357 -11.24 8.93 19.19
N ALA A 358 -11.40 9.73 18.14
CA ALA A 358 -12.69 10.14 17.62
C ALA A 358 -13.10 9.27 16.42
N VAL A 359 -14.30 8.64 16.50
CA VAL A 359 -14.92 7.84 15.42
C VAL A 359 -16.16 8.59 14.94
N THR A 360 -16.10 9.19 13.75
CA THR A 360 -17.18 10.07 13.30
C THR A 360 -17.57 9.90 11.83
N GLY A 361 -18.88 9.92 11.56
CA GLY A 361 -19.41 9.94 10.20
C GLY A 361 -19.09 8.71 9.35
N ASN A 362 -18.81 7.55 9.97
CA ASN A 362 -18.53 6.31 9.25
C ASN A 362 -19.82 5.55 8.93
N VAL A 363 -19.80 4.75 7.88
CA VAL A 363 -20.85 3.79 7.56
C VAL A 363 -20.29 2.37 7.72
N VAL A 364 -20.89 1.59 8.64
CA VAL A 364 -20.51 0.20 8.89
C VAL A 364 -21.71 -0.70 8.64
N GLU A 365 -21.54 -1.69 7.77
CA GLU A 365 -22.57 -2.66 7.42
C GLU A 365 -22.02 -4.09 7.48
N THR A 366 -22.82 -5.02 7.99
CA THR A 366 -22.49 -6.46 8.00
C THR A 366 -21.17 -6.76 8.74
N ALA A 367 -21.12 -6.37 10.01
CA ALA A 367 -20.05 -6.76 10.95
C ALA A 367 -20.58 -7.84 11.89
N PRO A 368 -20.15 -9.10 11.74
CA PRO A 368 -20.73 -10.24 12.48
C PRO A 368 -20.66 -10.09 14.00
N ASN A 369 -19.64 -9.43 14.54
CA ASN A 369 -19.45 -9.22 15.98
C ASN A 369 -19.95 -7.86 16.44
N ALA A 370 -19.31 -6.78 16.01
CA ALA A 370 -19.71 -5.43 16.38
C ALA A 370 -19.46 -4.45 15.23
N GLY A 371 -20.37 -3.50 15.05
CA GLY A 371 -20.15 -2.40 14.11
C GLY A 371 -19.02 -1.50 14.57
N ILE A 372 -19.10 -1.00 15.80
CA ILE A 372 -18.06 -0.18 16.45
C ILE A 372 -17.76 -0.75 17.83
N LEU A 373 -16.49 -0.88 18.19
CA LEU A 373 -16.01 -1.24 19.51
C LEU A 373 -15.19 -0.07 20.07
N LEU A 374 -15.65 0.48 21.20
CA LEU A 374 -15.01 1.55 21.94
C LEU A 374 -14.39 1.02 23.21
N GLY A 375 -13.09 1.11 23.35
CA GLY A 375 -12.34 0.69 24.52
C GLY A 375 -12.08 -0.81 24.62
N TRP A 376 -11.07 -1.16 25.41
CA TRP A 376 -10.72 -2.54 25.73
C TRP A 376 -10.47 -2.68 27.23
N GLY A 377 -11.46 -3.19 27.97
CA GLY A 377 -11.39 -3.28 29.41
C GLY A 377 -11.11 -1.90 30.06
N ARG A 378 -10.24 -1.83 31.02
CA ARG A 378 -9.85 -0.60 31.73
C ARG A 378 -9.05 0.40 30.91
N HIS A 379 -8.60 0.01 29.71
CA HIS A 379 -7.73 0.86 28.88
C HIS A 379 -8.51 1.91 28.07
N GLN A 380 -9.84 1.83 28.06
CA GLN A 380 -10.66 2.89 27.46
C GLN A 380 -10.38 4.23 28.13
N ARG A 381 -10.13 5.24 27.33
CA ARG A 381 -10.08 6.65 27.77
C ARG A 381 -10.35 7.58 26.59
N ASP A 382 -11.11 8.63 26.82
CA ASP A 382 -11.34 9.75 25.89
C ASP A 382 -11.67 9.28 24.45
N VAL A 383 -12.69 8.42 24.31
CA VAL A 383 -13.16 7.92 23.03
C VAL A 383 -14.54 8.47 22.68
N SER A 384 -14.79 8.70 21.40
CA SER A 384 -16.12 9.08 20.93
C SER A 384 -16.55 8.33 19.69
N ALA A 385 -17.88 8.03 19.60
CA ALA A 385 -18.54 7.58 18.38
C ALA A 385 -19.73 8.50 18.08
N THR A 386 -19.63 9.31 17.04
CA THR A 386 -20.64 10.33 16.75
C THR A 386 -21.02 10.37 15.26
N GLY A 387 -22.32 10.48 14.98
CA GLY A 387 -22.84 10.62 13.62
C GLY A 387 -22.56 9.44 12.69
N ASN A 388 -22.34 8.24 13.22
CA ASN A 388 -22.10 7.05 12.40
C ASN A 388 -23.41 6.36 12.01
N VAL A 389 -23.40 5.66 10.89
CA VAL A 389 -24.47 4.75 10.46
C VAL A 389 -23.96 3.32 10.63
N VAL A 390 -24.60 2.54 11.49
CA VAL A 390 -24.25 1.15 11.79
C VAL A 390 -25.45 0.25 11.53
N ARG A 391 -25.30 -0.75 10.66
CA ARG A 391 -26.42 -1.61 10.28
C ARG A 391 -26.03 -3.08 10.11
N ASP A 392 -26.99 -3.95 10.39
CA ASP A 392 -26.89 -5.39 10.17
C ASP A 392 -25.66 -6.04 10.86
N CYS A 393 -25.34 -5.56 12.06
CA CYS A 393 -24.21 -6.01 12.88
C CYS A 393 -24.63 -6.97 14.01
N GLY A 394 -23.66 -7.66 14.60
CA GLY A 394 -23.89 -8.43 15.81
C GLY A 394 -24.34 -7.53 16.97
N ILE A 395 -23.47 -6.61 17.34
CA ILE A 395 -23.72 -5.47 18.23
C ILE A 395 -23.58 -4.20 17.40
N GLY A 396 -24.43 -3.21 17.61
CA GLY A 396 -24.29 -1.92 16.95
C GLY A 396 -22.99 -1.22 17.40
N ILE A 397 -22.98 -0.76 18.66
CA ILE A 397 -21.80 -0.17 19.32
C ILE A 397 -21.54 -0.91 20.61
N ALA A 398 -20.37 -1.47 20.76
CA ALA A 398 -19.85 -2.05 21.98
C ALA A 398 -18.97 -1.02 22.71
N VAL A 399 -19.15 -0.82 24.02
CA VAL A 399 -18.38 0.16 24.80
C VAL A 399 -17.91 -0.46 26.11
N SER A 400 -16.69 -0.17 26.55
CA SER A 400 -16.19 -0.71 27.81
C SER A 400 -16.93 -0.15 29.01
N VAL A 401 -17.39 -1.05 29.89
CA VAL A 401 -17.93 -0.75 31.20
C VAL A 401 -17.12 -1.42 32.31
N ALA A 402 -15.91 -1.85 32.00
CA ALA A 402 -14.98 -2.45 32.93
C ALA A 402 -14.60 -1.46 34.05
N ALA A 403 -14.27 -1.99 35.24
CA ALA A 403 -13.78 -1.15 36.31
C ALA A 403 -12.51 -0.38 35.91
N GLY A 404 -12.52 0.94 36.05
CA GLY A 404 -11.42 1.81 35.67
C GLY A 404 -11.43 2.26 34.18
N ALA A 405 -12.45 1.90 33.41
CA ALA A 405 -12.66 2.46 32.07
C ALA A 405 -12.91 3.98 32.14
N GLY A 406 -12.25 4.73 31.28
CA GLY A 406 -12.36 6.20 31.20
C GLY A 406 -13.51 6.69 30.31
N PRO A 407 -13.60 7.99 30.08
CA PRO A 407 -14.74 8.61 29.39
C PRO A 407 -14.99 8.10 27.98
N ALA A 408 -16.29 7.94 27.64
CA ALA A 408 -16.75 7.67 26.29
C ALA A 408 -18.02 8.46 25.95
N LEU A 409 -18.08 9.04 24.75
CA LEU A 409 -19.25 9.69 24.18
C LEU A 409 -19.80 8.87 23.03
N ILE A 410 -21.11 8.52 23.08
CA ILE A 410 -21.83 7.85 21.99
C ILE A 410 -23.04 8.72 21.66
N ALA A 411 -22.95 9.50 20.57
CA ALA A 411 -23.97 10.47 20.25
C ALA A 411 -24.36 10.52 18.78
N ASP A 412 -25.65 10.74 18.54
CA ASP A 412 -26.22 11.04 17.21
C ASP A 412 -25.94 9.94 16.15
N ASN A 413 -25.77 8.69 16.57
CA ASN A 413 -25.59 7.57 15.64
C ASN A 413 -26.95 7.00 15.19
N LEU A 414 -27.01 6.50 13.97
CA LEU A 414 -28.12 5.72 13.46
C LEU A 414 -27.74 4.24 13.48
N ILE A 415 -28.43 3.46 14.30
CA ILE A 415 -28.15 2.02 14.50
C ILE A 415 -29.38 1.22 14.09
N SER A 416 -29.22 0.25 13.20
CA SER A 416 -30.31 -0.61 12.74
C SER A 416 -29.86 -2.06 12.54
N GLY A 417 -30.77 -3.02 12.77
CA GLY A 417 -30.47 -4.45 12.56
C GLY A 417 -29.37 -5.01 13.46
N ALA A 418 -29.13 -4.43 14.63
CA ALA A 418 -28.19 -4.94 15.63
C ALA A 418 -28.79 -6.15 16.36
N ARG A 419 -28.32 -7.36 16.06
CA ARG A 419 -28.94 -8.62 16.51
C ARG A 419 -28.86 -8.86 18.02
N ARG A 420 -27.84 -8.35 18.67
CA ARG A 420 -27.58 -8.56 20.13
C ARG A 420 -27.92 -7.33 20.97
N GLY A 421 -28.07 -6.18 20.36
CA GLY A 421 -28.37 -4.90 20.97
C GLY A 421 -27.70 -3.73 20.26
N ALA A 422 -28.31 -2.57 20.34
CA ALA A 422 -27.81 -1.37 19.68
C ALA A 422 -26.55 -0.84 20.36
N ILE A 423 -26.55 -0.74 21.69
CA ILE A 423 -25.38 -0.30 22.49
C ILE A 423 -25.21 -1.24 23.68
N LEU A 424 -24.11 -2.00 23.71
CA LEU A 424 -23.83 -2.92 24.79
C LEU A 424 -22.57 -2.51 25.58
N GLY A 425 -22.70 -2.58 26.91
CA GLY A 425 -21.56 -2.46 27.83
C GLY A 425 -20.78 -3.76 27.92
N MET A 426 -19.50 -3.70 27.70
CA MET A 426 -18.60 -4.84 27.58
C MET A 426 -17.45 -4.78 28.61
N ASP A 427 -16.93 -5.92 29.00
CA ASP A 427 -15.54 -6.04 29.50
C ASP A 427 -14.81 -6.99 28.53
N ARG A 428 -13.92 -6.45 27.70
CA ARG A 428 -13.28 -7.17 26.61
C ARG A 428 -14.32 -7.87 25.71
N HIS A 429 -14.37 -9.20 25.75
CA HIS A 429 -15.31 -10.01 24.96
C HIS A 429 -16.65 -10.26 25.65
N ALA A 430 -16.74 -10.01 26.95
CA ALA A 430 -17.93 -10.31 27.74
C ALA A 430 -18.93 -9.15 27.73
N ALA A 431 -20.18 -9.41 27.35
CA ALA A 431 -21.27 -8.46 27.50
C ALA A 431 -21.73 -8.45 28.98
N LEU A 432 -21.65 -7.30 29.63
CA LEU A 432 -22.00 -7.11 31.03
C LEU A 432 -23.36 -6.41 31.21
N THR A 433 -23.93 -5.86 30.13
CA THR A 433 -25.21 -5.13 30.21
C THR A 433 -26.22 -5.65 29.20
N GLY A 434 -27.49 -5.32 29.42
CA GLY A 434 -28.47 -5.24 28.34
C GLY A 434 -28.21 -4.03 27.42
N ASP A 435 -29.17 -3.75 26.55
CA ASP A 435 -29.06 -2.63 25.59
C ASP A 435 -29.16 -1.28 26.30
N LEU A 436 -28.04 -0.54 26.35
CA LEU A 436 -27.95 0.77 27.00
C LEU A 436 -28.66 1.88 26.17
N ALA A 437 -29.07 1.62 24.96
CA ALA A 437 -29.92 2.55 24.20
C ALA A 437 -31.39 2.52 24.68
N ALA A 438 -31.81 1.41 25.28
CA ALA A 438 -33.16 1.22 25.83
C ALA A 438 -33.22 1.29 27.38
N ALA A 439 -32.07 1.14 28.05
CA ALA A 439 -31.96 1.11 29.51
C ALA A 439 -31.26 2.36 30.05
N ASP A 440 -31.42 2.61 31.36
CA ASP A 440 -30.73 3.69 32.03
C ASP A 440 -29.20 3.43 32.08
N ALA A 441 -28.46 4.23 31.33
CA ALA A 441 -26.99 4.20 31.27
C ALA A 441 -26.34 5.03 32.39
N THR A 442 -27.11 5.76 33.24
CA THR A 442 -26.60 6.69 34.28
C THR A 442 -25.78 6.00 35.35
N ARG A 443 -25.94 4.70 35.51
CA ARG A 443 -25.09 3.89 36.40
C ARG A 443 -23.61 3.84 36.02
N PHE A 444 -23.29 4.21 34.78
CA PHE A 444 -21.92 4.27 34.28
C PHE A 444 -21.52 5.75 34.07
N ALA A 445 -21.03 6.38 35.10
CA ALA A 445 -20.73 7.81 35.13
C ALA A 445 -19.69 8.27 34.05
N HIS A 446 -18.90 7.32 33.54
CA HIS A 446 -17.92 7.59 32.49
C HIS A 446 -18.52 7.54 31.08
N LEU A 447 -19.80 7.14 30.91
CA LEU A 447 -20.46 7.06 29.62
C LEU A 447 -21.44 8.24 29.44
N SER A 448 -21.40 8.85 28.28
CA SER A 448 -22.41 9.77 27.78
C SER A 448 -23.05 9.19 26.52
N ILE A 449 -24.33 8.81 26.62
CA ILE A 449 -25.09 8.20 25.51
C ILE A 449 -26.31 9.09 25.23
N THR A 450 -26.33 9.74 24.08
CA THR A 450 -27.38 10.72 23.77
C THR A 450 -27.67 10.81 22.25
N GLY A 451 -28.90 11.18 21.88
CA GLY A 451 -29.30 11.49 20.50
C GLY A 451 -29.24 10.31 19.51
N ASN A 452 -28.91 9.10 19.96
CA ASN A 452 -28.84 7.94 19.07
C ASN A 452 -30.23 7.48 18.61
N ARG A 453 -30.35 7.10 17.35
CA ARG A 453 -31.59 6.56 16.79
C ARG A 453 -31.42 5.07 16.50
N VAL A 454 -32.23 4.24 17.14
CA VAL A 454 -32.26 2.78 17.00
C VAL A 454 -33.52 2.36 16.23
N ARG A 455 -33.35 1.44 15.27
CA ARG A 455 -34.45 0.86 14.48
C ARG A 455 -34.33 -0.66 14.38
#